data_3ef6824040688d819ca19848c8acf227
#
_entry.id   3ef6824040688d819ca19848c8acf227
#
_cell.length_a   1.000
_cell.length_b   1.000
_cell.length_c   1.000
_cell.angle_alpha   90.00
_cell.angle_beta   90.00
_cell.angle_gamma   90.00
#
_symmetry.space_group_name_H-M   'P 1'
#
loop_
_entity.id
_entity.type
_entity.pdbx_description
1 polymer ?
#
loop_
_entity_poly.entity_id
_entity_poly.type
_entity_poly.pdbx_seq_one_letter_code
_entity_poly.pdbx_strand_id
1 'polypeptide(L)'
;MIFAAGLGTRLKPYTDHCPKAMVEVAGKPMIAHQLMKLKRAGFTHVVINVHHYAEQIISYVDANQGFGLKVTFSDERGQLLDTGGGIRKALSLFDTTNPVLIHNVDIFSNADLAALYAKHIESGNDASLLVSKRDTSRYFIFDDKDSLMAWKNIQTSEVRTSNNDLRTTLDQVNGDDATYRLRAFSGIHIIAPTLFPLLEKQDEVFSITNFYWQQSSQHAIRGIEAPQGFRWVDAGKPEALAKAGEIVRESYK
;
A
#
# COMPACT_ATOMS: atom_id res chain seq x y z
N MET A 1 3.29 1.07 -8.60
CA MET A 1 1.96 1.73 -8.69
C MET A 1 1.74 2.65 -7.50
N ILE A 2 1.09 3.80 -7.69
CA ILE A 2 0.64 4.68 -6.59
C ILE A 2 -0.88 4.68 -6.55
N PHE A 3 -1.46 4.43 -5.36
CA PHE A 3 -2.90 4.60 -5.14
C PHE A 3 -3.24 6.07 -4.86
N ALA A 4 -3.89 6.73 -5.83
CA ALA A 4 -4.30 8.13 -5.77
C ALA A 4 -5.80 8.36 -6.04
N ALA A 5 -6.60 7.29 -6.23
CA ALA A 5 -8.04 7.38 -6.53
C ALA A 5 -8.93 7.67 -5.30
N GLY A 6 -8.37 7.72 -4.09
CA GLY A 6 -9.13 7.90 -2.85
C GLY A 6 -9.82 9.27 -2.76
N LEU A 7 -11.07 9.30 -2.27
CA LEU A 7 -11.88 10.52 -2.15
C LEU A 7 -11.37 11.55 -1.13
N GLY A 8 -10.52 11.14 -0.19
CA GLY A 8 -9.91 12.04 0.78
C GLY A 8 -10.87 12.68 1.79
N THR A 9 -12.02 12.07 2.05
CA THR A 9 -13.09 12.65 2.89
C THR A 9 -12.66 13.04 4.30
N ARG A 10 -11.67 12.34 4.87
CA ARG A 10 -11.10 12.61 6.20
C ARG A 10 -10.17 13.83 6.24
N LEU A 11 -9.75 14.33 5.07
CA LEU A 11 -8.86 15.51 4.91
C LEU A 11 -9.61 16.81 4.68
N LYS A 12 -10.94 16.81 4.69
CA LYS A 12 -11.70 18.06 4.59
C LYS A 12 -11.29 19.05 5.69
N PRO A 13 -11.19 20.37 5.38
CA PRO A 13 -11.58 21.02 4.12
C PRO A 13 -10.54 21.00 3.00
N TYR A 14 -9.33 20.47 3.20
CA TYR A 14 -8.25 20.47 2.21
C TYR A 14 -8.65 19.79 0.88
N THR A 15 -9.57 18.84 0.92
CA THR A 15 -10.03 18.07 -0.25
C THR A 15 -11.38 18.51 -0.80
N ASP A 16 -11.88 19.70 -0.43
CA ASP A 16 -13.14 20.20 -0.97
C ASP A 16 -13.03 20.56 -2.46
N HIS A 17 -11.83 20.98 -2.91
CA HIS A 17 -11.59 21.43 -4.29
C HIS A 17 -10.38 20.76 -4.97
N CYS A 18 -9.75 19.78 -4.34
CA CYS A 18 -8.64 19.04 -4.93
C CYS A 18 -8.64 17.58 -4.46
N PRO A 19 -8.03 16.66 -5.24
CA PRO A 19 -7.91 15.28 -4.82
C PRO A 19 -6.87 15.17 -3.68
N LYS A 20 -7.02 14.15 -2.84
CA LYS A 20 -6.10 13.87 -1.72
C LYS A 20 -4.63 13.90 -2.14
N ALA A 21 -4.31 13.37 -3.31
CA ALA A 21 -2.96 13.33 -3.85
C ALA A 21 -2.34 14.71 -4.08
N MET A 22 -3.18 15.75 -4.22
CA MET A 22 -2.76 17.14 -4.42
C MET A 22 -2.69 17.95 -3.13
N VAL A 23 -3.08 17.40 -1.98
CA VAL A 23 -2.88 18.06 -0.68
C VAL A 23 -1.39 18.19 -0.39
N GLU A 24 -0.97 19.40 0.02
CA GLU A 24 0.42 19.70 0.24
C GLU A 24 0.94 19.16 1.59
N VAL A 25 2.16 18.63 1.53
CA VAL A 25 2.98 18.25 2.68
C VAL A 25 4.36 18.90 2.48
N ALA A 26 4.82 19.69 3.44
CA ALA A 26 6.09 20.40 3.35
C ALA A 26 6.30 21.17 2.01
N GLY A 27 5.23 21.85 1.52
CA GLY A 27 5.29 22.72 0.36
C GLY A 27 5.22 22.04 -1.01
N LYS A 28 4.87 20.74 -1.05
CA LYS A 28 4.65 20.01 -2.30
C LYS A 28 3.46 19.04 -2.17
N PRO A 29 2.70 18.80 -3.25
CA PRO A 29 1.65 17.78 -3.25
C PRO A 29 2.15 16.39 -2.84
N MET A 30 1.31 15.60 -2.16
CA MET A 30 1.65 14.24 -1.75
C MET A 30 2.16 13.39 -2.92
N ILE A 31 1.53 13.49 -4.10
CA ILE A 31 1.94 12.74 -5.28
C ILE A 31 3.37 13.05 -5.72
N ALA A 32 3.82 14.31 -5.61
CA ALA A 32 5.19 14.69 -5.94
C ALA A 32 6.21 14.00 -5.04
N HIS A 33 5.93 13.91 -3.74
CA HIS A 33 6.81 13.22 -2.78
C HIS A 33 6.94 11.74 -3.13
N GLN A 34 5.83 11.08 -3.46
CA GLN A 34 5.87 9.65 -3.79
C GLN A 34 6.60 9.39 -5.10
N LEU A 35 6.37 10.19 -6.14
CA LEU A 35 7.09 10.07 -7.42
C LEU A 35 8.60 10.27 -7.23
N MET A 36 9.00 11.31 -6.50
CA MET A 36 10.42 11.56 -6.19
C MET A 36 11.05 10.44 -5.34
N LYS A 37 10.29 9.84 -4.41
CA LYS A 37 10.74 8.71 -3.59
C LYS A 37 10.95 7.46 -4.45
N LEU A 38 10.00 7.13 -5.33
CA LEU A 38 10.11 6.01 -6.26
C LEU A 38 11.27 6.19 -7.24
N LYS A 39 11.44 7.39 -7.80
CA LYS A 39 12.59 7.69 -8.68
C LYS A 39 13.93 7.46 -7.98
N ARG A 40 14.07 7.96 -6.75
CA ARG A 40 15.31 7.75 -5.95
C ARG A 40 15.57 6.29 -5.64
N ALA A 41 14.51 5.48 -5.50
CA ALA A 41 14.62 4.04 -5.30
C ALA A 41 14.90 3.26 -6.61
N GLY A 42 15.10 3.94 -7.76
CA GLY A 42 15.47 3.33 -9.03
C GLY A 42 14.30 2.87 -9.90
N PHE A 43 13.05 3.14 -9.52
CA PHE A 43 11.91 2.84 -10.37
C PHE A 43 11.88 3.81 -11.57
N THR A 44 11.54 3.29 -12.75
CA THR A 44 11.54 4.05 -14.01
C THR A 44 10.14 4.24 -14.60
N HIS A 45 9.20 3.35 -14.25
CA HIS A 45 7.80 3.40 -14.69
C HIS A 45 6.87 3.35 -13.47
N VAL A 46 5.88 4.25 -13.44
CA VAL A 46 4.89 4.35 -12.37
C VAL A 46 3.49 4.40 -12.97
N VAL A 47 2.62 3.51 -12.52
CA VAL A 47 1.18 3.57 -12.79
C VAL A 47 0.51 4.29 -11.63
N ILE A 48 -0.34 5.28 -11.93
CA ILE A 48 -1.12 6.04 -10.93
C ILE A 48 -2.60 5.82 -11.22
N ASN A 49 -3.36 5.29 -10.26
CA ASN A 49 -4.80 5.27 -10.43
C ASN A 49 -5.41 6.62 -10.04
N VAL A 50 -6.38 7.08 -10.81
CA VAL A 50 -7.04 8.39 -10.63
C VAL A 50 -8.55 8.23 -10.68
N HIS A 51 -9.27 9.03 -9.89
CA HIS A 51 -10.73 9.04 -9.84
C HIS A 51 -11.26 10.48 -9.70
N HIS A 52 -11.52 10.92 -8.48
CA HIS A 52 -12.04 12.27 -8.18
C HIS A 52 -10.98 13.33 -8.47
N TYR A 53 -11.36 14.38 -9.20
CA TYR A 53 -10.46 15.44 -9.68
C TYR A 53 -9.23 14.90 -10.45
N ALA A 54 -9.40 13.83 -11.24
CA ALA A 54 -8.32 13.15 -11.96
C ALA A 54 -7.45 14.12 -12.78
N GLU A 55 -8.07 15.10 -13.47
CA GLU A 55 -7.37 16.07 -14.32
C GLU A 55 -6.35 16.92 -13.55
N GLN A 56 -6.60 17.20 -12.27
CA GLN A 56 -5.63 17.96 -11.46
C GLN A 56 -4.34 17.17 -11.22
N ILE A 57 -4.46 15.84 -10.98
CA ILE A 57 -3.30 14.97 -10.82
C ILE A 57 -2.56 14.84 -12.14
N ILE A 58 -3.28 14.55 -13.24
CA ILE A 58 -2.74 14.35 -14.59
C ILE A 58 -1.99 15.61 -15.02
N SER A 59 -2.65 16.78 -15.01
CA SER A 59 -2.05 18.04 -15.42
C SER A 59 -0.82 18.42 -14.58
N TYR A 60 -0.86 18.16 -13.27
CA TYR A 60 0.29 18.45 -12.40
C TYR A 60 1.48 17.55 -12.71
N VAL A 61 1.26 16.26 -12.92
CA VAL A 61 2.31 15.30 -13.25
C VAL A 61 2.90 15.61 -14.62
N ASP A 62 2.09 15.91 -15.61
CA ASP A 62 2.52 16.25 -16.98
C ASP A 62 3.32 17.57 -17.02
N ALA A 63 2.84 18.62 -16.31
CA ALA A 63 3.54 19.89 -16.18
C ALA A 63 4.94 19.74 -15.55
N ASN A 64 5.13 18.72 -14.72
CA ASN A 64 6.41 18.37 -14.10
C ASN A 64 7.16 17.24 -14.86
N GLN A 65 6.78 16.97 -16.13
CA GLN A 65 7.44 15.96 -16.98
C GLN A 65 7.55 14.58 -16.29
N GLY A 66 6.49 14.16 -15.57
CA GLY A 66 6.46 12.91 -14.82
C GLY A 66 7.56 12.80 -13.74
N PHE A 67 8.16 13.90 -13.32
CA PHE A 67 9.33 13.93 -12.43
C PHE A 67 10.54 13.15 -12.99
N GLY A 68 10.59 12.97 -14.33
CA GLY A 68 11.60 12.17 -15.04
C GLY A 68 11.36 10.67 -14.92
N LEU A 69 10.12 10.25 -14.68
CA LEU A 69 9.62 8.88 -14.72
C LEU A 69 8.69 8.71 -15.93
N LYS A 70 8.58 7.50 -16.47
CA LYS A 70 7.45 7.14 -17.32
C LYS A 70 6.22 7.00 -16.44
N VAL A 71 5.22 7.86 -16.59
CA VAL A 71 3.98 7.78 -15.84
C VAL A 71 2.84 7.33 -16.76
N THR A 72 2.03 6.39 -16.29
CA THR A 72 0.80 5.92 -16.96
C THR A 72 -0.34 6.04 -15.97
N PHE A 73 -1.52 6.50 -16.41
CA PHE A 73 -2.69 6.65 -15.56
C PHE A 73 -3.67 5.50 -15.76
N SER A 74 -4.14 4.92 -14.66
CA SER A 74 -5.27 3.98 -14.60
C SER A 74 -6.52 4.77 -14.22
N ASP A 75 -7.43 4.97 -15.17
CA ASP A 75 -8.59 5.83 -15.02
C ASP A 75 -9.76 5.09 -14.34
N GLU A 76 -10.09 5.48 -13.12
CA GLU A 76 -11.21 4.96 -12.33
C GLU A 76 -12.39 5.96 -12.24
N ARG A 77 -12.45 7.00 -13.08
CA ARG A 77 -13.51 8.04 -13.01
C ARG A 77 -14.93 7.50 -13.11
N GLY A 78 -15.13 6.39 -13.80
CA GLY A 78 -16.44 5.73 -13.91
C GLY A 78 -16.91 5.04 -12.64
N GLN A 79 -15.98 4.48 -11.85
CA GLN A 79 -16.28 3.74 -10.63
C GLN A 79 -15.03 3.61 -9.76
N LEU A 80 -15.18 3.85 -8.45
CA LEU A 80 -14.13 3.59 -7.47
C LEU A 80 -14.04 2.07 -7.21
N LEU A 81 -12.87 1.49 -7.43
CA LEU A 81 -12.69 0.04 -7.49
C LEU A 81 -12.15 -0.59 -6.19
N ASP A 82 -11.89 0.22 -5.14
CA ASP A 82 -11.11 -0.19 -3.96
C ASP A 82 -9.69 -0.62 -4.37
N THR A 83 -8.88 -1.04 -3.41
CA THR A 83 -7.45 -1.28 -3.60
C THR A 83 -7.14 -2.49 -4.48
N GLY A 84 -7.89 -3.56 -4.35
CA GLY A 84 -7.71 -4.76 -5.18
C GLY A 84 -8.20 -4.55 -6.61
N GLY A 85 -9.40 -3.98 -6.77
CA GLY A 85 -9.95 -3.69 -8.10
C GLY A 85 -9.12 -2.65 -8.86
N GLY A 86 -8.54 -1.66 -8.16
CA GLY A 86 -7.59 -0.72 -8.75
C GLY A 86 -6.34 -1.39 -9.31
N ILE A 87 -5.77 -2.40 -8.60
CA ILE A 87 -4.66 -3.19 -9.13
C ILE A 87 -5.13 -4.02 -10.33
N ARG A 88 -6.26 -4.72 -10.21
CA ARG A 88 -6.83 -5.53 -11.29
C ARG A 88 -6.98 -4.71 -12.57
N LYS A 89 -7.54 -3.52 -12.49
CA LYS A 89 -7.71 -2.61 -13.64
C LYS A 89 -6.37 -2.19 -14.26
N ALA A 90 -5.35 -2.00 -13.43
CA ALA A 90 -4.03 -1.57 -13.84
C ALA A 90 -3.14 -2.69 -14.41
N LEU A 91 -3.55 -3.97 -14.34
CA LEU A 91 -2.71 -5.11 -14.74
C LEU A 91 -2.18 -4.99 -16.17
N SER A 92 -3.01 -4.53 -17.12
CA SER A 92 -2.61 -4.32 -18.53
C SER A 92 -1.58 -3.20 -18.75
N LEU A 93 -1.35 -2.37 -17.71
CA LEU A 93 -0.41 -1.26 -17.74
C LEU A 93 0.94 -1.62 -17.10
N PHE A 94 1.04 -2.79 -16.45
CA PHE A 94 2.27 -3.26 -15.82
C PHE A 94 3.15 -4.03 -16.81
N ASP A 95 4.44 -4.05 -16.52
CA ASP A 95 5.33 -5.08 -17.05
C ASP A 95 5.00 -6.39 -16.33
N THR A 96 4.51 -7.37 -17.07
CA THR A 96 4.07 -8.66 -16.51
C THR A 96 5.23 -9.60 -16.17
N THR A 97 6.47 -9.19 -16.42
CA THR A 97 7.68 -10.00 -16.13
C THR A 97 8.29 -9.69 -14.77
N ASN A 98 7.97 -8.52 -14.22
CA ASN A 98 8.57 -8.02 -12.98
C ASN A 98 7.52 -7.82 -11.87
N PRO A 99 7.87 -8.02 -10.60
CA PRO A 99 7.02 -7.66 -9.48
C PRO A 99 6.69 -6.17 -9.48
N VAL A 100 5.50 -5.84 -8.96
CA VAL A 100 5.01 -4.47 -8.87
C VAL A 100 5.00 -4.00 -7.42
N LEU A 101 5.77 -2.94 -7.13
CA LEU A 101 5.66 -2.23 -5.86
C LEU A 101 4.44 -1.31 -5.89
N ILE A 102 3.61 -1.39 -4.85
CA ILE A 102 2.39 -0.62 -4.68
C ILE A 102 2.51 0.24 -3.41
N HIS A 103 2.14 1.50 -3.53
CA HIS A 103 2.30 2.49 -2.48
C HIS A 103 1.08 3.40 -2.40
N ASN A 104 0.49 3.56 -1.22
CA ASN A 104 -0.57 4.55 -1.02
C ASN A 104 0.01 5.97 -1.07
N VAL A 105 -0.65 6.89 -1.76
CA VAL A 105 -0.18 8.28 -1.94
C VAL A 105 -0.02 9.04 -0.62
N ASP A 106 -0.84 8.72 0.38
CA ASP A 106 -0.88 9.36 1.69
C ASP A 106 0.05 8.74 2.74
N ILE A 107 0.78 7.71 2.39
CA ILE A 107 1.74 7.09 3.30
C ILE A 107 3.11 7.78 3.18
N PHE A 108 3.56 8.33 4.30
CA PHE A 108 4.90 8.91 4.42
C PHE A 108 5.73 8.06 5.36
N SER A 109 6.91 7.66 4.92
CA SER A 109 7.81 6.82 5.71
C SER A 109 9.27 6.99 5.27
N ASN A 110 10.19 6.59 6.15
CA ASN A 110 11.61 6.46 5.83
C ASN A 110 11.96 5.06 5.29
N ALA A 111 10.97 4.28 4.82
CA ALA A 111 11.24 2.99 4.20
C ALA A 111 12.18 3.12 3.00
N ASP A 112 13.22 2.29 2.96
CA ASP A 112 14.05 2.06 1.79
C ASP A 112 13.30 1.14 0.82
N LEU A 113 12.71 1.74 -0.22
CA LEU A 113 11.90 1.00 -1.20
C LEU A 113 12.77 0.12 -2.11
N ALA A 114 14.02 0.49 -2.36
CA ALA A 114 14.94 -0.31 -3.15
C ALA A 114 15.33 -1.59 -2.39
N ALA A 115 15.71 -1.45 -1.11
CA ALA A 115 16.01 -2.60 -0.25
C ALA A 115 14.78 -3.51 -0.05
N LEU A 116 13.59 -2.93 0.12
CA LEU A 116 12.33 -3.70 0.21
C LEU A 116 12.08 -4.52 -1.06
N TYR A 117 12.27 -3.90 -2.24
CA TYR A 117 12.09 -4.57 -3.52
C TYR A 117 13.13 -5.68 -3.74
N ALA A 118 14.41 -5.42 -3.43
CA ALA A 118 15.48 -6.42 -3.50
C ALA A 118 15.18 -7.64 -2.60
N LYS A 119 14.73 -7.38 -1.36
CA LYS A 119 14.34 -8.45 -0.42
C LYS A 119 13.18 -9.30 -0.95
N HIS A 120 12.20 -8.68 -1.62
CA HIS A 120 11.10 -9.41 -2.27
C HIS A 120 11.63 -10.33 -3.38
N ILE A 121 12.50 -9.82 -4.25
CA ILE A 121 13.11 -10.63 -5.32
C ILE A 121 13.88 -11.82 -4.75
N GLU A 122 14.72 -11.58 -3.74
CA GLU A 122 15.53 -12.61 -3.09
C GLU A 122 14.69 -13.69 -2.41
N SER A 123 13.58 -13.30 -1.79
CA SER A 123 12.70 -14.23 -1.07
C SER A 123 11.84 -15.11 -1.97
N GLY A 124 11.61 -14.71 -3.23
CA GLY A 124 10.71 -15.40 -4.15
C GLY A 124 9.25 -15.45 -3.70
N ASN A 125 8.82 -14.54 -2.82
CA ASN A 125 7.43 -14.48 -2.35
C ASN A 125 6.46 -14.11 -3.48
N ASP A 126 5.23 -14.60 -3.41
CA ASP A 126 4.14 -14.15 -4.29
C ASP A 126 3.67 -12.73 -3.93
N ALA A 127 3.67 -12.40 -2.64
CA ALA A 127 3.53 -11.02 -2.16
C ALA A 127 4.37 -10.77 -0.91
N SER A 128 4.89 -9.53 -0.80
CA SER A 128 5.61 -9.05 0.38
C SER A 128 4.94 -7.79 0.91
N LEU A 129 4.53 -7.82 2.18
CA LEU A 129 3.80 -6.75 2.85
C LEU A 129 4.74 -6.04 3.84
N LEU A 130 5.01 -4.76 3.66
CA LEU A 130 5.74 -3.99 4.68
C LEU A 130 4.84 -3.82 5.90
N VAL A 131 5.30 -4.34 7.04
CA VAL A 131 4.54 -4.37 8.28
C VAL A 131 5.37 -3.83 9.44
N SER A 132 4.70 -3.42 10.51
CA SER A 132 5.37 -2.94 11.72
C SER A 132 4.55 -3.19 12.97
N LYS A 133 5.22 -3.23 14.12
CA LYS A 133 4.58 -3.24 15.42
C LYS A 133 4.16 -1.81 15.77
N ARG A 134 2.90 -1.47 15.57
CA ARG A 134 2.29 -0.18 15.93
C ARG A 134 0.83 -0.36 16.25
N ASP A 135 0.27 0.57 17.03
CA ASP A 135 -1.14 0.53 17.40
C ASP A 135 -2.05 0.80 16.20
N THR A 136 -3.03 -0.07 16.03
CA THR A 136 -4.11 0.03 15.04
C THR A 136 -5.31 -0.81 15.48
N SER A 137 -6.46 -0.63 14.86
CA SER A 137 -7.60 -1.52 15.04
C SER A 137 -7.55 -2.76 14.14
N ARG A 138 -6.71 -2.74 13.09
CA ARG A 138 -6.67 -3.78 12.06
C ARG A 138 -5.27 -4.33 11.90
N TYR A 139 -5.10 -5.60 12.19
CA TYR A 139 -3.81 -6.30 12.11
C TYR A 139 -3.86 -7.42 11.09
N PHE A 140 -2.70 -7.74 10.53
CA PHE A 140 -2.43 -9.07 10.02
C PHE A 140 -1.80 -9.93 11.12
N ILE A 141 -2.12 -11.22 11.12
CA ILE A 141 -1.50 -12.24 11.96
C ILE A 141 -0.51 -13.00 11.09
N PHE A 142 0.73 -13.06 11.52
CA PHE A 142 1.80 -13.82 10.87
C PHE A 142 2.29 -14.94 11.79
N ASP A 143 2.75 -16.05 11.21
CA ASP A 143 3.44 -17.11 11.92
C ASP A 143 4.92 -16.73 12.20
N ASP A 144 5.67 -17.65 12.78
CA ASP A 144 7.11 -17.53 13.11
C ASP A 144 8.01 -17.41 11.86
N LYS A 145 7.49 -17.78 10.67
CA LYS A 145 8.16 -17.69 9.37
C LYS A 145 7.70 -16.49 8.51
N ASP A 146 7.02 -15.53 9.14
CA ASP A 146 6.42 -14.36 8.48
C ASP A 146 5.32 -14.68 7.45
N SER A 147 4.74 -15.90 7.45
CA SER A 147 3.63 -16.23 6.56
C SER A 147 2.34 -15.61 7.07
N LEU A 148 1.56 -15.02 6.17
CA LEU A 148 0.27 -14.44 6.52
C LEU A 148 -0.74 -15.55 6.85
N MET A 149 -1.29 -15.51 8.07
CA MET A 149 -2.26 -16.49 8.58
C MET A 149 -3.69 -15.95 8.59
N ALA A 150 -3.86 -14.67 8.94
CA ALA A 150 -5.17 -14.05 9.07
C ALA A 150 -5.12 -12.54 9.05
N TRP A 151 -6.29 -11.94 8.90
CA TRP A 151 -6.59 -10.55 9.22
C TRP A 151 -7.47 -10.48 10.46
N LYS A 152 -7.20 -9.53 11.36
CA LYS A 152 -7.94 -9.34 12.61
C LYS A 152 -8.31 -7.88 12.83
N ASN A 153 -9.57 -7.63 13.25
CA ASN A 153 -9.99 -6.34 13.77
C ASN A 153 -10.22 -6.48 15.28
N ILE A 154 -9.39 -5.82 16.09
CA ILE A 154 -9.45 -5.93 17.54
C ILE A 154 -10.64 -5.16 18.17
N GLN A 155 -11.25 -4.21 17.46
CA GLN A 155 -12.44 -3.49 17.94
C GLN A 155 -13.71 -4.30 17.80
N THR A 156 -13.82 -5.12 16.74
CA THR A 156 -14.99 -5.95 16.45
C THR A 156 -14.77 -7.41 16.81
N SER A 157 -13.56 -7.79 17.23
CA SER A 157 -13.12 -9.18 17.43
C SER A 157 -13.28 -10.06 16.18
N GLU A 158 -13.35 -9.46 15.00
CA GLU A 158 -13.49 -10.19 13.76
C GLU A 158 -12.15 -10.74 13.30
N VAL A 159 -12.09 -12.04 12.98
CA VAL A 159 -10.93 -12.70 12.37
C VAL A 159 -11.33 -13.32 11.03
N ARG A 160 -10.53 -13.10 10.02
CA ARG A 160 -10.66 -13.64 8.67
C ARG A 160 -9.43 -14.42 8.29
N THR A 161 -9.61 -15.68 7.94
CA THR A 161 -8.53 -16.58 7.52
C THR A 161 -9.01 -17.52 6.43
N SER A 162 -8.12 -17.95 5.55
CA SER A 162 -8.36 -19.04 4.58
C SER A 162 -8.18 -20.43 5.19
N ASN A 163 -7.61 -20.53 6.40
CA ASN A 163 -7.42 -21.77 7.14
C ASN A 163 -8.44 -21.90 8.27
N ASN A 164 -9.57 -22.57 7.99
CA ASN A 164 -10.67 -22.72 8.94
C ASN A 164 -10.28 -23.54 10.17
N ASP A 165 -9.33 -24.48 10.06
CA ASP A 165 -8.88 -25.32 11.17
C ASP A 165 -8.14 -24.50 12.25
N LEU A 166 -7.49 -23.41 11.85
CA LEU A 166 -6.77 -22.51 12.74
C LEU A 166 -7.64 -21.35 13.28
N ARG A 167 -8.88 -21.19 12.83
CA ARG A 167 -9.71 -20.04 13.16
C ARG A 167 -9.84 -19.79 14.65
N THR A 168 -10.18 -20.83 15.44
CA THR A 168 -10.32 -20.74 16.88
C THR A 168 -9.03 -20.32 17.58
N THR A 169 -7.89 -20.83 17.11
CA THR A 169 -6.56 -20.44 17.63
C THR A 169 -6.24 -18.99 17.30
N LEU A 170 -6.48 -18.56 16.06
CA LEU A 170 -6.20 -17.20 15.57
C LEU A 170 -7.13 -16.17 16.22
N ASP A 171 -8.36 -16.54 16.60
CA ASP A 171 -9.25 -15.68 17.38
C ASP A 171 -8.66 -15.31 18.76
N GLN A 172 -7.87 -16.18 19.34
CA GLN A 172 -7.24 -15.98 20.68
C GLN A 172 -5.95 -15.16 20.63
N VAL A 173 -5.37 -14.94 19.44
CA VAL A 173 -4.14 -14.14 19.29
C VAL A 173 -4.43 -12.67 19.62
N ASN A 174 -3.90 -12.16 20.73
CA ASN A 174 -4.09 -10.78 21.21
C ASN A 174 -2.78 -9.99 21.36
N GLY A 175 -1.67 -10.57 20.95
CA GLY A 175 -0.32 -9.99 20.99
C GLY A 175 0.66 -10.90 20.31
N ASP A 176 1.95 -10.61 20.49
CA ASP A 176 3.00 -11.49 20.00
C ASP A 176 3.23 -12.63 21.00
N ASP A 177 3.31 -13.86 20.50
CA ASP A 177 3.72 -15.04 21.22
C ASP A 177 4.81 -15.82 20.46
N ALA A 178 5.12 -17.05 20.86
CA ALA A 178 6.13 -17.88 20.20
C ALA A 178 5.73 -18.31 18.78
N THR A 179 4.44 -18.31 18.48
CA THR A 179 3.88 -18.87 17.22
C THR A 179 3.34 -17.78 16.31
N TYR A 180 2.69 -16.76 16.88
CA TYR A 180 1.98 -15.74 16.11
C TYR A 180 2.38 -14.32 16.48
N ARG A 181 2.33 -13.41 15.51
CA ARG A 181 2.65 -11.99 15.67
C ARG A 181 1.59 -11.13 15.04
N LEU A 182 1.12 -10.11 15.75
CA LEU A 182 0.23 -9.08 15.25
C LEU A 182 1.03 -7.93 14.63
N ARG A 183 0.80 -7.65 13.36
CA ARG A 183 1.48 -6.56 12.63
C ARG A 183 0.50 -5.67 11.90
N ALA A 184 0.75 -4.39 11.98
CA ALA A 184 0.02 -3.38 11.23
C ALA A 184 0.58 -3.25 9.81
N PHE A 185 -0.28 -3.33 8.82
CA PHE A 185 0.08 -3.12 7.42
C PHE A 185 0.39 -1.64 7.15
N SER A 186 1.49 -1.39 6.44
CA SER A 186 1.99 -0.03 6.22
C SER A 186 1.47 0.64 4.94
N GLY A 187 0.63 -0.04 4.13
CA GLY A 187 0.17 0.51 2.85
C GLY A 187 1.25 0.52 1.76
N ILE A 188 2.34 -0.25 1.95
CA ILE A 188 3.42 -0.47 1.00
C ILE A 188 3.59 -1.98 0.85
N HIS A 189 3.50 -2.48 -0.38
CA HIS A 189 3.59 -3.90 -0.65
C HIS A 189 4.10 -4.18 -2.07
N ILE A 190 4.52 -5.41 -2.31
CA ILE A 190 5.00 -5.87 -3.60
C ILE A 190 4.23 -7.13 -3.98
N ILE A 191 3.79 -7.22 -5.22
CA ILE A 191 3.08 -8.36 -5.79
C ILE A 191 3.89 -8.92 -6.96
N ALA A 192 4.16 -10.22 -6.93
CA ALA A 192 4.77 -10.93 -8.04
C ALA A 192 3.75 -11.20 -9.16
N PRO A 193 4.21 -11.36 -10.42
CA PRO A 193 3.36 -11.70 -11.55
C PRO A 193 2.57 -13.01 -11.38
N THR A 194 3.01 -13.92 -10.52
CA THR A 194 2.30 -15.18 -10.19
C THR A 194 0.88 -14.95 -9.65
N LEU A 195 0.62 -13.80 -9.03
CA LEU A 195 -0.71 -13.45 -8.52
C LEU A 195 -1.60 -12.72 -9.54
N PHE A 196 -1.07 -12.24 -10.68
CA PHE A 196 -1.85 -11.47 -11.65
C PHE A 196 -3.06 -12.25 -12.21
N PRO A 197 -2.93 -13.54 -12.61
CA PRO A 197 -4.09 -14.32 -13.09
C PRO A 197 -5.17 -14.55 -12.01
N LEU A 198 -4.81 -14.49 -10.74
CA LEU A 198 -5.77 -14.60 -9.63
C LEU A 198 -6.50 -13.28 -9.38
N LEU A 199 -5.80 -12.15 -9.53
CA LEU A 199 -6.39 -10.82 -9.45
C LEU A 199 -7.39 -10.59 -10.58
N GLU A 200 -7.11 -11.05 -11.81
CA GLU A 200 -8.01 -10.95 -12.96
C GLU A 200 -9.35 -11.66 -12.73
N LYS A 201 -9.36 -12.76 -11.96
CA LYS A 201 -10.55 -13.56 -11.67
C LYS A 201 -11.41 -13.01 -10.52
N GLN A 202 -10.93 -11.99 -9.80
CA GLN A 202 -11.71 -11.38 -8.72
C GLN A 202 -12.86 -10.53 -9.28
N ASP A 203 -13.80 -10.16 -8.40
CA ASP A 203 -14.80 -9.15 -8.69
C ASP A 203 -14.17 -7.82 -9.12
N GLU A 204 -14.96 -6.92 -9.70
CA GLU A 204 -14.45 -5.62 -10.13
C GLU A 204 -14.05 -4.74 -8.96
N VAL A 205 -14.81 -4.79 -7.85
CA VAL A 205 -14.59 -3.99 -6.65
C VAL A 205 -14.23 -4.89 -5.48
N PHE A 206 -13.00 -4.86 -5.03
CA PHE A 206 -12.56 -5.61 -3.85
C PHE A 206 -11.34 -4.98 -3.18
N SER A 207 -11.15 -5.32 -1.90
CA SER A 207 -9.98 -4.89 -1.12
C SER A 207 -8.81 -5.85 -1.31
N ILE A 208 -7.61 -5.32 -1.57
CA ILE A 208 -6.39 -6.12 -1.67
C ILE A 208 -6.05 -6.86 -0.36
N THR A 209 -6.41 -6.30 0.79
CA THR A 209 -6.19 -6.97 2.07
C THR A 209 -7.05 -8.23 2.20
N ASN A 210 -8.27 -8.21 1.64
CA ASN A 210 -9.13 -9.39 1.59
C ASN A 210 -8.54 -10.47 0.67
N PHE A 211 -8.05 -10.08 -0.50
CA PHE A 211 -7.36 -10.99 -1.41
C PHE A 211 -6.16 -11.67 -0.74
N TYR A 212 -5.35 -10.94 0.01
CA TYR A 212 -4.17 -11.52 0.65
C TYR A 212 -4.52 -12.63 1.65
N TRP A 213 -5.42 -12.40 2.60
CA TRP A 213 -5.74 -13.46 3.56
C TRP A 213 -6.49 -14.64 2.91
N GLN A 214 -7.24 -14.40 1.83
CA GLN A 214 -7.90 -15.47 1.06
C GLN A 214 -6.89 -16.37 0.33
N GLN A 215 -5.80 -15.80 -0.17
CA GLN A 215 -4.79 -16.53 -0.92
C GLN A 215 -3.66 -17.09 -0.05
N SER A 216 -3.57 -16.73 1.23
CA SER A 216 -2.42 -16.99 2.10
C SER A 216 -2.16 -18.47 2.39
N SER A 217 -3.17 -19.36 2.25
CA SER A 217 -2.97 -20.81 2.42
C SER A 217 -2.35 -21.51 1.21
N GLN A 218 -2.37 -20.87 0.02
CA GLN A 218 -1.92 -21.46 -1.23
C GLN A 218 -0.73 -20.71 -1.84
N HIS A 219 -0.46 -19.49 -1.39
CA HIS A 219 0.53 -18.59 -1.94
C HIS A 219 1.44 -18.02 -0.85
N ALA A 220 2.70 -17.80 -1.21
CA ALA A 220 3.71 -17.24 -0.30
C ALA A 220 3.49 -15.74 -0.09
N ILE A 221 2.48 -15.39 0.73
CA ILE A 221 2.20 -14.01 1.14
C ILE A 221 2.85 -13.78 2.50
N ARG A 222 3.89 -12.92 2.54
CA ARG A 222 4.73 -12.77 3.73
C ARG A 222 4.85 -11.33 4.20
N GLY A 223 5.00 -11.18 5.51
CA GLY A 223 5.38 -9.91 6.13
C GLY A 223 6.88 -9.64 5.96
N ILE A 224 7.21 -8.38 5.66
CA ILE A 224 8.57 -7.87 5.85
C ILE A 224 8.49 -6.88 7.00
N GLU A 225 9.09 -7.25 8.13
CA GLU A 225 9.13 -6.38 9.32
C GLU A 225 9.94 -5.12 8.99
N ALA A 226 9.39 -3.97 9.30
CA ALA A 226 10.07 -2.70 9.17
C ALA A 226 11.30 -2.64 10.11
N PRO A 227 12.42 -2.04 9.68
CA PRO A 227 13.63 -1.99 10.49
C PRO A 227 13.46 -1.11 11.75
N GLN A 228 14.36 -1.29 12.70
CA GLN A 228 14.43 -0.39 13.86
C GLN A 228 14.60 1.07 13.39
N GLY A 229 13.91 1.99 14.03
CA GLY A 229 13.88 3.40 13.62
C GLY A 229 12.94 3.69 12.45
N PHE A 230 12.09 2.73 12.07
CA PHE A 230 11.06 2.95 11.07
C PHE A 230 10.09 4.05 11.50
N ARG A 231 9.93 5.06 10.64
CA ARG A 231 8.99 6.15 10.81
C ARG A 231 7.92 6.04 9.74
N TRP A 232 6.67 6.17 10.17
CA TRP A 232 5.52 6.01 9.31
C TRP A 232 4.37 6.92 9.75
N VAL A 233 3.65 7.46 8.79
CA VAL A 233 2.42 8.20 9.03
C VAL A 233 1.45 8.05 7.85
N ASP A 234 0.17 7.85 8.17
CA ASP A 234 -0.96 8.01 7.24
C ASP A 234 -1.38 9.49 7.30
N ALA A 235 -1.05 10.26 6.26
CA ALA A 235 -1.39 11.67 6.10
C ALA A 235 -2.85 11.86 5.61
N GLY A 236 -3.72 10.88 5.81
CA GLY A 236 -5.14 10.93 5.45
C GLY A 236 -6.01 11.76 6.38
N LYS A 237 -5.42 12.46 7.37
CA LYS A 237 -6.12 13.36 8.30
C LYS A 237 -5.31 14.65 8.49
N PRO A 238 -5.98 15.81 8.73
CA PRO A 238 -5.30 17.10 8.90
C PRO A 238 -4.18 17.12 9.95
N GLU A 239 -4.43 16.51 11.11
CA GLU A 239 -3.47 16.45 12.21
C GLU A 239 -2.19 15.66 11.90
N ALA A 240 -2.21 14.81 10.87
CA ALA A 240 -1.07 14.01 10.46
C ALA A 240 -0.13 14.73 9.46
N LEU A 241 -0.59 15.82 8.82
CA LEU A 241 0.16 16.53 7.78
C LEU A 241 1.50 17.10 8.30
N ALA A 242 1.50 17.66 9.51
CA ALA A 242 2.72 18.18 10.14
C ALA A 242 3.77 17.09 10.32
N LYS A 243 3.37 15.93 10.86
CA LYS A 243 4.24 14.78 11.07
C LYS A 243 4.76 14.18 9.76
N ALA A 244 3.92 14.15 8.71
CA ALA A 244 4.35 13.78 7.37
C ALA A 244 5.44 14.72 6.86
N GLY A 245 5.28 16.03 7.08
CA GLY A 245 6.27 17.04 6.74
C GLY A 245 7.61 16.88 7.45
N GLU A 246 7.63 16.39 8.69
CA GLU A 246 8.86 16.07 9.42
C GLU A 246 9.61 14.91 8.73
N ILE A 247 8.93 13.82 8.42
CA ILE A 247 9.51 12.67 7.72
C ILE A 247 10.11 13.10 6.37
N VAL A 248 9.39 13.95 5.63
CA VAL A 248 9.88 14.48 4.35
C VAL A 248 11.17 15.28 4.54
N ARG A 249 11.19 16.25 5.46
CA ARG A 249 12.38 17.11 5.68
C ARG A 249 13.62 16.31 6.06
N GLU A 250 13.48 15.24 6.81
CA GLU A 250 14.59 14.36 7.18
C GLU A 250 15.08 13.49 6.01
N SER A 251 14.18 13.08 5.11
CA SER A 251 14.52 12.30 3.92
C SER A 251 15.28 13.10 2.85
N TYR A 252 15.37 14.42 3.00
CA TYR A 252 16.13 15.33 2.11
C TYR A 252 17.46 15.81 2.72
N LYS A 253 17.80 15.39 3.93
CA LYS A 253 19.12 15.60 4.55
C LYS A 253 20.08 14.49 4.19
#